data_5efdfafad1f02e27356e37e58cc04a82
#
_entry.id   5efdfafad1f02e27356e37e58cc04a82
#
_cell.length_a   1.000
_cell.length_b   1.000
_cell.length_c   1.000
_cell.angle_alpha   90.00
_cell.angle_beta   90.00
_cell.angle_gamma   90.00
#
_symmetry.space_group_name_H-M   'P 1'
#
loop_
_entity.id
_entity.type
_entity.pdbx_description
1 polymer ?
#
loop_
_entity_poly.entity_id
_entity_poly.type
_entity_poly.pdbx_seq_one_letter_code
_entity_poly.pdbx_strand_id
1 'polypeptide(L)'
;MVPGRIITELFAGSLTMRGCFMQIFYIGLFGAFGCLSRYAVSGWTYTLVGRGLPYGTLVVNVAGSFLLGLVMEATLHSTVLSPEVRMGITTGFMGGFTTFSTFSYETFRLFEDGSYLAAGANIVLNIVICLVFAGLGISLAKRI
;
A
#
# COMPACT_ATOMS: atom_id res chain seq x y z
N MET A 1 -13.11 21.54 1.06
CA MET A 1 -12.23 20.80 0.14
C MET A 1 -13.04 19.61 -0.40
N VAL A 2 -13.29 19.53 -1.72
CA VAL A 2 -14.23 18.54 -2.28
C VAL A 2 -13.50 17.21 -2.43
N PRO A 3 -13.98 16.10 -1.83
CA PRO A 3 -13.30 14.79 -1.86
C PRO A 3 -13.05 14.23 -3.26
N GLY A 4 -13.88 14.61 -4.24
CA GLY A 4 -13.74 14.15 -5.63
C GLY A 4 -12.54 14.73 -6.39
N ARG A 5 -11.96 15.85 -5.96
CA ARG A 5 -10.83 16.48 -6.63
C ARG A 5 -9.54 15.67 -6.52
N ILE A 6 -9.32 15.03 -5.35
CA ILE A 6 -8.12 14.22 -5.09
C ILE A 6 -8.08 12.99 -6.02
N ILE A 7 -9.22 12.33 -6.22
CA ILE A 7 -9.32 11.16 -7.09
C ILE A 7 -9.11 11.55 -8.56
N THR A 8 -9.68 12.68 -8.99
CA THR A 8 -9.53 13.16 -10.36
C THR A 8 -8.10 13.61 -10.67
N GLU A 9 -7.41 14.24 -9.72
CA GLU A 9 -6.02 14.68 -9.90
C GLU A 9 -5.03 13.50 -9.87
N LEU A 10 -5.36 12.40 -9.21
CA LEU A 10 -4.58 11.17 -9.25
C LEU A 10 -4.51 10.55 -10.66
N PHE A 11 -5.58 10.72 -11.45
CA PHE A 11 -5.68 10.16 -12.81
C PHE A 11 -5.53 11.20 -13.92
N ALA A 12 -5.47 12.50 -13.62
CA ALA A 12 -5.39 13.61 -14.57
C ALA A 12 -3.95 13.94 -15.04
N GLY A 13 -3.01 13.01 -14.89
CA GLY A 13 -1.68 13.15 -15.48
C GLY A 13 -1.78 13.21 -17.01
N SER A 14 -1.23 14.28 -17.58
CA SER A 14 -1.20 14.69 -18.98
C SER A 14 -1.63 13.64 -20.01
N LEU A 15 -2.77 13.85 -20.65
CA LEU A 15 -3.34 13.08 -21.76
C LEU A 15 -2.48 13.09 -23.06
N THR A 16 -1.21 13.44 -22.97
CA THR A 16 -0.28 13.27 -24.08
C THR A 16 0.16 11.80 -24.11
N MET A 17 0.14 11.17 -25.29
CA MET A 17 0.56 9.77 -25.50
C MET A 17 1.93 9.47 -24.85
N ARG A 18 2.84 10.43 -24.87
CA ARG A 18 4.17 10.34 -24.28
C ARG A 18 4.13 10.30 -22.74
N GLY A 19 3.29 11.13 -22.10
CA GLY A 19 3.11 11.14 -20.65
C GLY A 19 2.47 9.86 -20.14
N CYS A 20 1.48 9.33 -20.87
CA CYS A 20 0.83 8.07 -20.55
C CYS A 20 1.82 6.87 -20.61
N PHE A 21 2.67 6.82 -21.64
CA PHE A 21 3.69 5.78 -21.76
C PHE A 21 4.70 5.82 -20.61
N MET A 22 5.19 7.00 -20.26
CA MET A 22 6.12 7.16 -19.14
C MET A 22 5.49 6.77 -17.80
N GLN A 23 4.23 7.14 -17.55
CA GLN A 23 3.50 6.72 -16.35
C GLN A 23 3.39 5.19 -16.26
N ILE A 24 2.97 4.52 -17.34
CA ILE A 24 2.87 3.05 -17.40
C ILE A 24 4.23 2.40 -17.13
N PHE A 25 5.29 2.94 -17.73
CA PHE A 25 6.66 2.46 -17.51
C PHE A 25 7.07 2.55 -16.03
N TYR A 26 6.88 3.72 -15.39
CA TYR A 26 7.20 3.89 -13.98
C TYR A 26 6.32 3.02 -13.08
N ILE A 27 5.02 2.89 -13.35
CA ILE A 27 4.13 2.01 -12.60
C ILE A 27 4.62 0.55 -12.68
N GLY A 28 4.97 0.07 -13.88
CA GLY A 28 5.47 -1.29 -14.08
C GLY A 28 6.80 -1.53 -13.35
N LEU A 29 7.75 -0.61 -13.52
CA LEU A 29 9.07 -0.71 -12.90
C LEU A 29 8.98 -0.69 -11.36
N PHE A 30 8.33 0.31 -10.79
CA PHE A 30 8.17 0.43 -9.35
C PHE A 30 7.26 -0.67 -8.77
N GLY A 31 6.27 -1.14 -9.56
CA GLY A 31 5.41 -2.27 -9.18
C GLY A 31 6.18 -3.57 -9.04
N ALA A 32 7.13 -3.84 -9.95
CA ALA A 32 8.01 -4.98 -9.84
C ALA A 32 8.84 -4.93 -8.54
N PHE A 33 9.44 -3.77 -8.21
CA PHE A 33 10.15 -3.58 -6.95
C PHE A 33 9.21 -3.75 -5.73
N GLY A 34 7.99 -3.22 -5.78
CA GLY A 34 7.00 -3.39 -4.73
C GLY A 34 6.66 -4.86 -4.46
N CYS A 35 6.41 -5.63 -5.52
CA CYS A 35 6.13 -7.07 -5.43
C CYS A 35 7.32 -7.86 -4.84
N LEU A 36 8.54 -7.57 -5.28
CA LEU A 36 9.75 -8.21 -4.76
C LEU A 36 9.99 -7.86 -3.29
N SER A 37 9.80 -6.60 -2.92
CA SER A 37 9.91 -6.13 -1.52
C SER A 37 8.86 -6.80 -0.64
N ARG A 38 7.61 -6.91 -1.10
CA ARG A 38 6.56 -7.65 -0.39
C ARG A 38 6.96 -9.10 -0.15
N TYR A 39 7.43 -9.80 -1.18
CA TYR A 39 7.86 -11.18 -1.06
C TYR A 39 8.96 -11.35 -0.01
N ALA A 40 9.98 -10.49 -0.08
CA ALA A 40 11.11 -10.54 0.86
C ALA A 40 10.68 -10.22 2.30
N VAL A 41 9.92 -9.12 2.52
CA VAL A 41 9.48 -8.68 3.85
C VAL A 41 8.51 -9.69 4.46
N SER A 42 7.54 -10.19 3.69
CA SER A 42 6.61 -11.21 4.18
C SER A 42 7.34 -12.49 4.55
N GLY A 43 8.23 -12.98 3.68
CA GLY A 43 9.05 -14.17 3.95
C GLY A 43 9.89 -14.01 5.20
N TRP A 44 10.59 -12.89 5.35
CA TRP A 44 11.39 -12.59 6.52
C TRP A 44 10.56 -12.49 7.80
N THR A 45 9.40 -11.85 7.74
CA THR A 45 8.48 -11.77 8.89
C THR A 45 8.05 -13.18 9.36
N TYR A 46 7.72 -14.09 8.44
CA TYR A 46 7.36 -15.46 8.80
C TYR A 46 8.51 -16.26 9.43
N THR A 47 9.75 -15.96 9.08
CA THR A 47 10.90 -16.60 9.72
C THR A 47 11.14 -16.11 11.15
N LEU A 48 10.80 -14.85 11.44
CA LEU A 48 11.02 -14.24 12.76
C LEU A 48 9.88 -14.52 13.75
N VAL A 49 8.64 -14.40 13.29
CA VAL A 49 7.45 -14.40 14.17
C VAL A 49 6.68 -15.73 14.08
N GLY A 50 6.97 -16.56 13.08
CA GLY A 50 6.24 -17.80 12.84
C GLY A 50 4.99 -17.60 11.98
N ARG A 51 4.18 -18.69 11.87
CA ARG A 51 3.04 -18.75 10.93
C ARG A 51 1.68 -18.90 11.64
N GLY A 52 1.58 -18.54 12.91
CA GLY A 52 0.32 -18.66 13.67
C GLY A 52 -0.78 -17.72 13.20
N LEU A 53 -0.41 -16.53 12.75
CA LEU A 53 -1.26 -15.57 12.03
C LEU A 53 -0.53 -15.10 10.76
N PRO A 54 -1.24 -14.49 9.80
CA PRO A 54 -0.62 -13.96 8.58
C PRO A 54 0.16 -12.66 8.84
N TYR A 55 1.16 -12.72 9.73
CA TYR A 55 1.96 -11.56 10.13
C TYR A 55 2.68 -10.89 8.96
N GLY A 56 3.13 -11.68 7.97
CA GLY A 56 3.80 -11.14 6.80
C GLY A 56 2.93 -10.18 6.01
N THR A 57 1.68 -10.58 5.77
CA THR A 57 0.66 -9.76 5.10
C THR A 57 0.31 -8.52 5.93
N LEU A 58 0.15 -8.68 7.24
CA LEU A 58 -0.13 -7.57 8.14
C LEU A 58 1.00 -6.51 8.10
N VAL A 59 2.24 -6.93 8.21
CA VAL A 59 3.40 -6.01 8.22
C VAL A 59 3.50 -5.22 6.93
N VAL A 60 3.38 -5.86 5.76
CA VAL A 60 3.47 -5.12 4.48
C VAL A 60 2.28 -4.19 4.27
N ASN A 61 1.08 -4.57 4.72
CA ASN A 61 -0.10 -3.71 4.62
C ASN A 61 0.00 -2.50 5.55
N VAL A 62 0.45 -2.68 6.78
CA VAL A 62 0.65 -1.59 7.76
C VAL A 62 1.74 -0.64 7.31
N ALA A 63 2.91 -1.17 6.93
CA ALA A 63 4.02 -0.35 6.44
C ALA A 63 3.66 0.40 5.16
N GLY A 64 3.01 -0.29 4.21
CA GLY A 64 2.56 0.32 2.95
C GLY A 64 1.48 1.39 3.16
N SER A 65 0.54 1.19 4.10
CA SER A 65 -0.48 2.18 4.46
C SER A 65 0.14 3.45 5.05
N PHE A 66 1.11 3.30 5.94
CA PHE A 66 1.86 4.44 6.50
C PHE A 66 2.61 5.21 5.42
N LEU A 67 3.41 4.50 4.60
CA LEU A 67 4.21 5.12 3.54
C LEU A 67 3.34 5.77 2.47
N LEU A 68 2.21 5.15 2.10
CA LEU A 68 1.27 5.74 1.14
C LEU A 68 0.68 7.04 1.68
N GLY A 69 0.21 7.05 2.94
CA GLY A 69 -0.31 8.24 3.59
C GLY A 69 0.72 9.37 3.65
N LEU A 70 1.97 9.04 4.01
CA LEU A 70 3.08 9.97 4.05
C LEU A 70 3.39 10.56 2.67
N VAL A 71 3.61 9.73 1.65
CA VAL A 71 3.99 10.17 0.30
C VAL A 71 2.87 10.96 -0.36
N MET A 72 1.62 10.50 -0.25
CA MET A 72 0.49 11.18 -0.84
C MET A 72 0.32 12.60 -0.28
N GLU A 73 0.34 12.76 1.03
CA GLU A 73 0.18 14.06 1.67
C GLU A 73 1.38 14.98 1.42
N ALA A 74 2.61 14.47 1.53
CA ALA A 74 3.83 15.25 1.28
C ALA A 74 3.91 15.76 -0.18
N THR A 75 3.31 15.06 -1.13
CA THR A 75 3.35 15.43 -2.55
C THR A 75 2.13 16.21 -3.04
N LEU A 76 1.09 16.39 -2.20
CA LEU A 76 -0.11 17.14 -2.58
C LEU A 76 0.16 18.58 -2.95
N HIS A 77 1.09 19.23 -2.27
CA HIS A 77 1.42 20.64 -2.45
C HIS A 77 2.85 20.85 -2.93
N SER A 78 3.55 19.78 -3.30
CA SER A 78 4.95 19.81 -3.69
C SER A 78 5.11 19.48 -5.18
N THR A 79 5.99 20.22 -5.84
CA THR A 79 6.41 19.97 -7.23
C THR A 79 7.73 19.21 -7.32
N VAL A 80 8.24 18.68 -6.18
CA VAL A 80 9.53 17.99 -6.10
C VAL A 80 9.56 16.71 -6.93
N LEU A 81 8.43 15.96 -6.96
CA LEU A 81 8.31 14.76 -7.75
C LEU A 81 7.52 15.03 -9.04
N SER A 82 8.03 14.53 -10.16
CA SER A 82 7.23 14.54 -11.39
C SER A 82 5.98 13.67 -11.22
N PRO A 83 4.87 13.98 -11.92
CA PRO A 83 3.63 13.18 -11.85
C PRO A 83 3.87 11.70 -12.14
N GLU A 84 4.76 11.38 -13.07
CA GLU A 84 5.08 10.02 -13.48
C GLU A 84 5.77 9.24 -12.35
N VAL A 85 6.77 9.86 -11.70
CA VAL A 85 7.47 9.25 -10.56
C VAL A 85 6.52 9.08 -9.37
N ARG A 86 5.68 10.08 -9.09
CA ARG A 86 4.66 9.98 -8.04
C ARG A 86 3.73 8.79 -8.29
N MET A 87 3.22 8.62 -9.51
CA MET A 87 2.40 7.47 -9.89
C MET A 87 3.17 6.14 -9.78
N GLY A 88 4.44 6.12 -10.17
CA GLY A 88 5.31 4.96 -9.97
C GLY A 88 5.40 4.53 -8.50
N ILE A 89 5.62 5.49 -7.60
CA ILE A 89 5.71 5.21 -6.16
C ILE A 89 4.35 4.80 -5.59
N THR A 90 3.30 5.59 -5.81
CA THR A 90 2.01 5.40 -5.13
C THR A 90 1.21 4.24 -5.71
N THR A 91 1.05 4.17 -7.03
CA THR A 91 0.29 3.10 -7.70
C THR A 91 1.17 1.89 -7.96
N GLY A 92 2.40 2.09 -8.44
CA GLY A 92 3.33 1.00 -8.73
C GLY A 92 3.85 0.35 -7.47
N PHE A 93 4.77 1.01 -6.76
CA PHE A 93 5.45 0.42 -5.62
C PHE A 93 4.49 0.06 -4.48
N MET A 94 3.67 0.99 -4.00
CA MET A 94 2.76 0.72 -2.88
C MET A 94 1.68 -0.29 -3.26
N GLY A 95 1.13 -0.21 -4.50
CA GLY A 95 0.18 -1.20 -5.01
C GLY A 95 0.77 -2.60 -5.15
N GLY A 96 2.05 -2.71 -5.55
CA GLY A 96 2.79 -3.98 -5.57
C GLY A 96 3.18 -4.48 -4.18
N PHE A 97 3.52 -3.59 -3.25
CA PHE A 97 3.98 -3.92 -1.89
C PHE A 97 2.86 -4.36 -0.96
N THR A 98 1.67 -3.73 -1.02
CA THR A 98 0.51 -4.10 -0.21
C THR A 98 -0.36 -5.15 -0.89
N THR A 99 -1.22 -5.84 -0.14
CA THR A 99 -2.10 -6.86 -0.75
C THR A 99 -3.38 -7.08 0.05
N PHE A 100 -4.50 -6.73 -0.53
CA PHE A 100 -5.82 -7.07 0.00
C PHE A 100 -6.23 -8.50 -0.38
N SER A 101 -5.85 -8.99 -1.55
CA SER A 101 -6.21 -10.33 -2.04
C SER A 101 -5.59 -11.44 -1.19
N THR A 102 -4.32 -11.31 -0.82
CA THR A 102 -3.66 -12.27 0.08
C THR A 102 -4.29 -12.24 1.47
N PHE A 103 -4.53 -11.06 2.02
CA PHE A 103 -5.25 -10.89 3.29
C PHE A 103 -6.62 -11.60 3.27
N SER A 104 -7.40 -11.41 2.21
CA SER A 104 -8.72 -12.04 2.07
C SER A 104 -8.61 -13.56 1.99
N TYR A 105 -7.68 -14.07 1.20
CA TYR A 105 -7.45 -15.51 1.06
C TYR A 105 -7.02 -16.15 2.37
N GLU A 106 -6.03 -15.57 3.05
CA GLU A 106 -5.52 -16.07 4.33
C GLU A 106 -6.60 -16.05 5.42
N THR A 107 -7.42 -14.99 5.46
CA THR A 107 -8.56 -14.91 6.39
C THR A 107 -9.56 -16.04 6.14
N PHE A 108 -9.88 -16.30 4.88
CA PHE A 108 -10.82 -17.36 4.52
C PHE A 108 -10.28 -18.73 4.87
N ARG A 109 -8.98 -18.98 4.65
CA ARG A 109 -8.32 -20.21 5.08
C ARG A 109 -8.40 -20.44 6.59
N LEU A 110 -8.21 -19.38 7.39
CA LEU A 110 -8.37 -19.47 8.85
C LEU A 110 -9.81 -19.85 9.24
N PHE A 111 -10.82 -19.39 8.51
CA PHE A 111 -12.21 -19.82 8.71
C PHE A 111 -12.41 -21.29 8.37
N GLU A 112 -11.89 -21.77 7.25
CA GLU A 112 -11.98 -23.18 6.83
C GLU A 112 -11.29 -24.13 7.82
N ASP A 113 -10.17 -23.69 8.40
CA ASP A 113 -9.42 -24.42 9.42
C ASP A 113 -10.10 -24.37 10.81
N GLY A 114 -11.28 -23.74 10.96
CA GLY A 114 -12.00 -23.60 12.22
C GLY A 114 -11.38 -22.58 13.19
N SER A 115 -10.36 -21.85 12.77
CA SER A 115 -9.63 -20.85 13.59
C SER A 115 -10.34 -19.49 13.58
N TYR A 116 -11.60 -19.46 14.01
CA TYR A 116 -12.47 -18.27 13.93
C TYR A 116 -11.92 -17.03 14.65
N LEU A 117 -11.29 -17.23 15.81
CA LEU A 117 -10.67 -16.13 16.55
C LEU A 117 -9.49 -15.53 15.80
N ALA A 118 -8.65 -16.35 15.19
CA ALA A 118 -7.53 -15.92 14.38
C ALA A 118 -8.00 -15.20 13.10
N ALA A 119 -9.05 -15.69 12.46
CA ALA A 119 -9.67 -15.02 11.31
C ALA A 119 -10.23 -13.65 11.69
N GLY A 120 -10.98 -13.55 12.79
CA GLY A 120 -11.49 -12.28 13.29
C GLY A 120 -10.37 -11.31 13.67
N ALA A 121 -9.33 -11.79 14.35
CA ALA A 121 -8.16 -11.00 14.70
C ALA A 121 -7.44 -10.48 13.43
N ASN A 122 -7.25 -11.33 12.41
CA ASN A 122 -6.63 -10.91 11.15
C ASN A 122 -7.42 -9.79 10.46
N ILE A 123 -8.75 -9.87 10.45
CA ILE A 123 -9.61 -8.82 9.90
C ILE A 123 -9.44 -7.51 10.66
N VAL A 124 -9.59 -7.55 11.99
CA VAL A 124 -9.52 -6.35 12.83
C VAL A 124 -8.14 -5.69 12.74
N LEU A 125 -7.07 -6.47 12.86
CA LEU A 125 -5.70 -5.96 12.81
C LEU A 125 -5.38 -5.33 11.46
N ASN A 126 -5.70 -5.98 10.34
CA ASN A 126 -5.43 -5.40 9.01
C ASN A 126 -6.25 -4.12 8.79
N ILE A 127 -7.53 -4.08 9.14
CA ILE A 127 -8.36 -2.90 8.90
C ILE A 127 -7.97 -1.76 9.84
N VAL A 128 -7.98 -2.00 11.15
CA VAL A 128 -7.81 -0.93 12.14
C VAL A 128 -6.39 -0.40 12.13
N ILE A 129 -5.38 -1.27 12.16
CA ILE A 129 -3.98 -0.83 12.23
C ILE A 129 -3.57 -0.15 10.92
N CYS A 130 -3.98 -0.65 9.75
CA CYS A 130 -3.68 0.03 8.48
C CYS A 130 -4.30 1.43 8.41
N LEU A 131 -5.55 1.61 8.88
CA LEU A 131 -6.19 2.94 8.92
C LEU A 131 -5.45 3.89 9.89
N VAL A 132 -5.08 3.42 11.08
CA VAL A 132 -4.32 4.21 12.05
C VAL A 132 -2.96 4.61 11.45
N PHE A 133 -2.24 3.69 10.85
CA PHE A 133 -0.91 3.97 10.29
C PHE A 133 -0.98 4.86 9.04
N ALA A 134 -2.02 4.74 8.20
CA ALA A 134 -2.27 5.70 7.12
C ALA A 134 -2.48 7.11 7.68
N GLY A 135 -3.31 7.26 8.72
CA GLY A 135 -3.52 8.53 9.42
C GLY A 135 -2.26 9.10 10.06
N LEU A 136 -1.40 8.24 10.63
CA LEU A 136 -0.10 8.66 11.16
C LEU A 136 0.84 9.16 10.05
N GLY A 137 0.89 8.46 8.91
CA GLY A 137 1.66 8.90 7.74
C GLY A 137 1.23 10.28 7.24
N ILE A 138 -0.08 10.49 7.08
CA ILE A 138 -0.66 11.79 6.71
C ILE A 138 -0.31 12.87 7.75
N SER A 139 -0.47 12.55 9.03
CA SER A 139 -0.22 13.50 10.11
C SER A 139 1.26 13.89 10.20
N LEU A 140 2.15 12.95 9.93
CA LEU A 140 3.59 13.21 9.89
C LEU A 140 3.94 14.11 8.71
N ALA A 141 3.40 13.82 7.51
CA ALA A 141 3.64 14.64 6.32
C ALA A 141 3.22 16.10 6.47
N LYS A 142 2.15 16.36 7.23
CA LYS A 142 1.68 17.74 7.51
C LYS A 142 2.61 18.56 8.42
N ARG A 143 3.58 17.91 9.05
CA ARG A 143 4.52 18.57 9.99
C ARG A 143 5.87 18.88 9.35
N ILE A 144 6.15 18.30 8.20
CA ILE A 144 7.38 18.49 7.42
C ILE A 144 7.12 19.27 6.13
#